data_99988287512c0dc6fc0f54c60d1e0f6b
#
_entry.id   99988287512c0dc6fc0f54c60d1e0f6b
#
_cell.length_a   1.000
_cell.length_b   1.000
_cell.length_c   1.000
_cell.angle_alpha   90.00
_cell.angle_beta   90.00
_cell.angle_gamma   90.00
#
_symmetry.space_group_name_H-M   'P 1'
#
loop_
_entity.id
_entity.type
_entity.pdbx_description
1 polymer ?
#
loop_
_entity_poly.entity_id
_entity_poly.type
_entity_poly.pdbx_seq_one_letter_code
_entity_poly.pdbx_strand_id
1 'polypeptide(L)'
;MPNLLSRLIDPWYPATAIGLEMGVASVVQLERIKGALCKLRRAATFNIAESLVRPSFDDRNIDDVAQLAAVLKDLATSAGLLKQKRWSLSLPEATARTLVLTIEGQTQSSSELQEVLRWKIERGFGGALEELLVSKDKLQRDSQGRDRYLVIAVKRAVLAEYEAVLDSLGWRAGLILPRHLGEAQWLIRNGAAVGDSLLLSGSSHGFTGVIFRDKHPLIVRTVKCTEEEFEDEFYRLLLFYRDRSAPESGNEQGLSRLMVIGDGITKERAGEIVNETNGSDLRPLDAEELGLQLPSRDFSFDSIAAPAGLATLSW
;
A
#
# COMPACT_ATOMS: atom_id res chain seq x y z
N MET A 1 25.58 10.97 -9.06
CA MET A 1 25.75 10.80 -7.59
C MET A 1 24.76 11.76 -6.94
N PRO A 2 23.89 11.31 -6.05
CA PRO A 2 23.02 12.22 -5.32
C PRO A 2 23.88 13.17 -4.48
N ASN A 3 23.57 14.45 -4.53
CA ASN A 3 24.28 15.52 -3.85
C ASN A 3 24.21 15.25 -2.34
N LEU A 4 25.31 15.39 -1.61
CA LEU A 4 25.35 15.19 -0.15
C LEU A 4 24.31 16.07 0.58
N LEU A 5 23.95 17.21 0.01
CA LEU A 5 22.91 18.10 0.53
C LEU A 5 21.48 17.56 0.34
N SER A 6 21.18 16.79 -0.72
CA SER A 6 19.85 16.18 -0.88
C SER A 6 19.59 15.11 0.18
N ARG A 7 20.61 14.39 0.63
CA ARG A 7 20.50 13.42 1.72
C ARG A 7 20.19 14.03 3.10
N LEU A 8 20.40 15.33 3.26
CA LEU A 8 20.05 16.06 4.49
C LEU A 8 18.60 16.56 4.46
N ILE A 9 18.01 16.67 3.28
CA ILE A 9 16.65 17.20 3.05
C ILE A 9 15.66 16.07 2.81
N ASP A 10 16.08 15.01 2.08
CA ASP A 10 15.23 13.86 1.79
C ASP A 10 15.24 12.86 2.95
N PRO A 11 14.08 12.41 3.42
CA PRO A 11 14.02 11.42 4.49
C PRO A 11 14.68 10.13 4.03
N TRP A 12 15.63 9.65 4.84
CA TRP A 12 16.28 8.36 4.60
C TRP A 12 15.46 7.23 5.19
N TYR A 13 14.90 6.38 4.33
CA TYR A 13 14.10 5.22 4.73
C TYR A 13 14.97 3.97 4.87
N PRO A 14 14.65 3.05 5.82
CA PRO A 14 15.40 1.81 5.99
C PRO A 14 15.14 0.82 4.84
N ALA A 15 16.17 0.07 4.45
CA ALA A 15 16.03 -1.09 3.54
C ALA A 15 15.47 -2.34 4.24
N THR A 16 15.04 -2.18 5.50
CA THR A 16 14.41 -3.22 6.32
C THR A 16 12.99 -2.79 6.66
N ALA A 17 12.06 -3.72 6.54
CA ALA A 17 10.66 -3.44 6.84
C ALA A 17 10.00 -4.59 7.59
N ILE A 18 8.97 -4.22 8.36
CA ILE A 18 8.05 -5.12 9.04
C ILE A 18 6.72 -5.04 8.31
N GLY A 19 6.09 -6.17 8.03
CA GLY A 19 4.72 -6.31 7.58
C GLY A 19 3.88 -6.92 8.68
N LEU A 20 2.75 -6.30 8.98
CA LEU A 20 1.75 -6.84 9.88
C LEU A 20 0.43 -6.96 9.13
N GLU A 21 -0.23 -8.10 9.31
CA GLU A 21 -1.60 -8.34 8.86
C GLU A 21 -2.30 -9.26 9.87
N MET A 22 -3.60 -9.39 9.77
CA MET A 22 -4.33 -10.36 10.60
C MET A 22 -3.80 -11.76 10.30
N GLY A 23 -3.37 -12.47 11.33
CA GLY A 23 -2.84 -13.83 11.20
C GLY A 23 -1.39 -13.95 10.70
N VAL A 24 -0.74 -12.88 10.24
CA VAL A 24 0.63 -12.95 9.67
C VAL A 24 1.49 -11.76 10.07
N ALA A 25 2.73 -12.05 10.43
CA ALA A 25 3.78 -11.04 10.60
C ALA A 25 5.01 -11.42 9.75
N SER A 26 5.64 -10.44 9.14
CA SER A 26 6.83 -10.64 8.30
C SER A 26 7.87 -9.56 8.54
N VAL A 27 9.15 -9.91 8.35
CA VAL A 27 10.26 -8.97 8.29
C VAL A 27 11.07 -9.24 7.04
N VAL A 28 11.56 -8.18 6.42
CA VAL A 28 12.37 -8.27 5.20
C VAL A 28 13.54 -7.32 5.24
N GLN A 29 14.61 -7.70 4.55
CA GLN A 29 15.72 -6.84 4.17
C GLN A 29 15.99 -7.01 2.70
N LEU A 30 15.95 -5.91 1.96
CA LEU A 30 16.28 -5.89 0.54
C LEU A 30 17.71 -5.42 0.28
N GLU A 31 18.23 -5.85 -0.84
CA GLU A 31 19.48 -5.40 -1.44
C GLU A 31 19.22 -4.97 -2.89
N ARG A 32 19.62 -3.76 -3.24
CA ARG A 32 19.54 -3.27 -4.62
C ARG A 32 20.61 -3.92 -5.47
N ILE A 33 20.24 -4.49 -6.62
CA ILE A 33 21.18 -5.08 -7.57
C ILE A 33 21.56 -4.03 -8.62
N LYS A 34 20.64 -3.72 -9.53
CA LYS A 34 20.84 -2.75 -10.61
C LYS A 34 19.47 -2.23 -11.10
N GLY A 35 19.36 -0.93 -11.32
CA GLY A 35 18.11 -0.33 -11.81
C GLY A 35 16.96 -0.53 -10.83
N ALA A 36 15.86 -1.09 -11.31
CA ALA A 36 14.69 -1.46 -10.51
C ALA A 36 14.80 -2.86 -9.87
N LEU A 37 15.83 -3.65 -10.19
CA LEU A 37 16.00 -5.01 -9.65
C LEU A 37 16.49 -4.96 -8.23
N CYS A 38 15.89 -5.79 -7.37
CA CYS A 38 16.30 -6.02 -6.00
C CYS A 38 16.25 -7.50 -5.65
N LYS A 39 16.97 -7.86 -4.60
CA LYS A 39 17.05 -9.22 -4.08
C LYS A 39 16.60 -9.24 -2.64
N LEU A 40 15.82 -10.24 -2.29
CA LEU A 40 15.49 -10.52 -0.89
C LEU A 40 16.74 -11.09 -0.21
N ARG A 41 17.37 -10.27 0.64
CA ARG A 41 18.60 -10.65 1.34
C ARG A 41 18.32 -11.48 2.59
N ARG A 42 17.29 -11.06 3.34
CA ARG A 42 16.84 -11.70 4.57
C ARG A 42 15.37 -11.52 4.71
N ALA A 43 14.67 -12.55 5.13
CA ALA A 43 13.26 -12.49 5.47
C ALA A 43 12.90 -13.59 6.46
N ALA A 44 11.84 -13.35 7.19
CA ALA A 44 11.11 -14.36 7.93
C ALA A 44 9.63 -14.00 7.93
N THR A 45 8.78 -15.00 7.96
CA THR A 45 7.32 -14.85 8.07
C THR A 45 6.81 -15.84 9.12
N PHE A 46 5.98 -15.36 10.03
CA PHE A 46 5.35 -16.18 11.06
C PHE A 46 3.83 -16.05 10.94
N ASN A 47 3.15 -17.18 11.09
CA ASN A 47 1.72 -17.16 11.40
C ASN A 47 1.57 -16.76 12.86
N ILE A 48 0.70 -15.80 13.12
CA ILE A 48 0.38 -15.28 14.45
C ILE A 48 -1.10 -15.49 14.74
N ALA A 49 -1.48 -15.51 16.03
CA ALA A 49 -2.88 -15.56 16.37
C ALA A 49 -3.62 -14.31 15.81
N GLU A 50 -4.75 -14.52 15.16
CA GLU A 50 -5.57 -13.41 14.61
C GLU A 50 -5.99 -12.41 15.66
N SER A 51 -6.14 -12.88 16.92
CA SER A 51 -6.46 -12.03 18.06
C SER A 51 -5.34 -11.04 18.44
N LEU A 52 -4.10 -11.30 18.00
CA LEU A 52 -2.94 -10.48 18.36
C LEU A 52 -2.90 -9.15 17.61
N VAL A 53 -3.37 -9.15 16.34
CA VAL A 53 -3.55 -7.95 15.53
C VAL A 53 -4.93 -8.01 14.91
N ARG A 54 -5.82 -7.10 15.32
CA ARG A 54 -7.18 -6.95 14.80
C ARG A 54 -7.31 -5.63 14.05
N PRO A 55 -7.02 -5.62 12.75
CA PRO A 55 -6.96 -4.37 12.00
C PRO A 55 -8.31 -3.64 11.99
N SER A 56 -8.33 -2.41 12.48
CA SER A 56 -9.49 -1.52 12.45
C SER A 56 -9.01 -0.07 12.33
N PHE A 57 -9.74 0.73 11.58
CA PHE A 57 -9.51 2.17 11.54
C PHE A 57 -10.01 2.85 12.81
N ASP A 58 -11.11 2.32 13.37
CA ASP A 58 -11.86 2.98 14.43
C ASP A 58 -11.58 2.42 15.83
N ASP A 59 -11.24 1.13 15.91
CA ASP A 59 -11.10 0.41 17.17
C ASP A 59 -9.62 0.12 17.48
N ARG A 60 -9.40 -0.37 18.70
CA ARG A 60 -8.11 -0.86 19.14
C ARG A 60 -7.66 -2.07 18.29
N ASN A 61 -6.40 -2.05 17.87
CA ASN A 61 -5.83 -3.08 16.99
C ASN A 61 -4.96 -4.10 17.74
N ILE A 62 -4.30 -3.70 18.82
CA ILE A 62 -3.32 -4.52 19.54
C ILE A 62 -3.73 -4.64 21.00
N ASP A 63 -4.16 -5.84 21.41
CA ASP A 63 -4.57 -6.09 22.79
C ASP A 63 -3.38 -6.31 23.72
N ASP A 64 -2.35 -7.02 23.25
CA ASP A 64 -1.16 -7.36 24.04
C ASP A 64 0.13 -6.90 23.30
N VAL A 65 0.59 -5.71 23.68
CA VAL A 65 1.83 -5.10 23.17
C VAL A 65 3.05 -5.96 23.46
N ALA A 66 3.12 -6.60 24.65
CA ALA A 66 4.27 -7.40 25.05
C ALA A 66 4.36 -8.69 24.24
N GLN A 67 3.23 -9.35 24.00
CA GLN A 67 3.17 -10.56 23.19
C GLN A 67 3.54 -10.29 21.75
N LEU A 68 2.99 -9.22 21.13
CA LEU A 68 3.36 -8.85 19.75
C LEU A 68 4.84 -8.45 19.65
N ALA A 69 5.37 -7.74 20.63
CA ALA A 69 6.80 -7.41 20.67
C ALA A 69 7.68 -8.67 20.76
N ALA A 70 7.30 -9.66 21.56
CA ALA A 70 8.02 -10.94 21.62
C ALA A 70 8.04 -11.64 20.26
N VAL A 71 6.89 -11.72 19.57
CA VAL A 71 6.79 -12.29 18.23
C VAL A 71 7.69 -11.55 17.24
N LEU A 72 7.66 -10.22 17.22
CA LEU A 72 8.51 -9.42 16.30
C LEU A 72 10.00 -9.61 16.61
N LYS A 73 10.38 -9.74 17.88
CA LYS A 73 11.74 -10.03 18.28
C LYS A 73 12.23 -11.40 17.77
N ASP A 74 11.39 -12.42 17.91
CA ASP A 74 11.68 -13.77 17.43
C ASP A 74 11.77 -13.82 15.90
N LEU A 75 10.87 -13.13 15.23
CA LEU A 75 10.86 -12.97 13.78
C LEU A 75 12.14 -12.29 13.27
N ALA A 76 12.54 -11.18 13.89
CA ALA A 76 13.79 -10.49 13.57
C ALA A 76 15.03 -11.35 13.88
N THR A 77 14.98 -12.17 14.92
CA THR A 77 16.05 -13.11 15.28
C THR A 77 16.17 -14.20 14.22
N SER A 78 15.06 -14.79 13.80
CA SER A 78 15.01 -15.81 12.74
C SER A 78 15.56 -15.29 11.41
N ALA A 79 15.26 -14.04 11.07
CA ALA A 79 15.80 -13.38 9.88
C ALA A 79 17.26 -12.90 10.05
N GLY A 80 17.86 -13.02 11.25
CA GLY A 80 19.19 -12.48 11.55
C GLY A 80 19.23 -10.95 11.55
N LEU A 81 18.12 -10.27 11.88
CA LEU A 81 17.92 -8.82 11.86
C LEU A 81 17.80 -8.20 13.26
N LEU A 82 18.03 -8.95 14.35
CA LEU A 82 17.83 -8.50 15.72
C LEU A 82 18.59 -7.20 16.09
N LYS A 83 19.72 -6.94 15.44
CA LYS A 83 20.51 -5.72 15.67
C LYS A 83 19.92 -4.48 14.98
N GLN A 84 18.96 -4.66 14.10
CA GLN A 84 18.30 -3.56 13.39
C GLN A 84 17.45 -2.75 14.37
N LYS A 85 17.60 -1.42 14.32
CA LYS A 85 16.89 -0.49 15.23
C LYS A 85 15.91 0.43 14.51
N ARG A 86 16.01 0.53 13.20
CA ARG A 86 15.17 1.41 12.40
C ARG A 86 14.49 0.62 11.29
N TRP A 87 13.15 0.70 11.23
CA TRP A 87 12.32 -0.12 10.36
C TRP A 87 11.34 0.75 9.57
N SER A 88 10.98 0.33 8.37
CA SER A 88 9.71 0.72 7.76
C SER A 88 8.62 -0.23 8.26
N LEU A 89 7.40 0.26 8.42
CA LEU A 89 6.26 -0.55 8.88
C LEU A 89 5.13 -0.49 7.87
N SER A 90 4.73 -1.64 7.37
CA SER A 90 3.49 -1.81 6.62
C SER A 90 2.37 -2.09 7.59
N LEU A 91 1.43 -1.15 7.73
CA LEU A 91 0.23 -1.32 8.53
C LEU A 91 -0.75 -2.28 7.83
N PRO A 92 -1.50 -3.08 8.59
CA PRO A 92 -2.60 -3.88 8.05
C PRO A 92 -3.61 -3.03 7.29
N GLU A 93 -4.26 -3.63 6.29
CA GLU A 93 -5.10 -2.89 5.34
C GLU A 93 -6.21 -2.07 6.00
N ALA A 94 -6.97 -2.65 6.93
CA ALA A 94 -8.09 -1.97 7.58
C ALA A 94 -7.70 -0.90 8.61
N THR A 95 -6.40 -0.77 8.94
CA THR A 95 -5.89 0.16 9.97
C THR A 95 -5.87 1.61 9.51
N ALA A 96 -5.63 1.83 8.22
CA ALA A 96 -5.55 3.14 7.61
C ALA A 96 -6.49 3.23 6.40
N ARG A 97 -6.88 4.45 6.05
CA ARG A 97 -7.72 4.71 4.87
C ARG A 97 -6.98 5.60 3.89
N THR A 98 -7.15 5.32 2.61
CA THR A 98 -6.54 6.08 1.52
C THR A 98 -7.62 6.53 0.55
N LEU A 99 -7.60 7.81 0.18
CA LEU A 99 -8.55 8.40 -0.76
C LEU A 99 -7.82 9.27 -1.78
N VAL A 100 -8.37 9.34 -2.99
CA VAL A 100 -8.02 10.38 -3.97
C VAL A 100 -9.11 11.44 -3.92
N LEU A 101 -8.76 12.63 -3.43
CA LEU A 101 -9.65 13.77 -3.36
C LEU A 101 -9.45 14.69 -4.57
N THR A 102 -10.53 15.08 -5.22
CA THR A 102 -10.54 16.07 -6.29
C THR A 102 -11.15 17.37 -5.74
N ILE A 103 -10.48 18.49 -6.00
CA ILE A 103 -10.97 19.82 -5.62
C ILE A 103 -11.71 20.40 -6.81
N GLU A 104 -13.00 20.63 -6.62
CA GLU A 104 -13.86 21.26 -7.62
C GLU A 104 -13.78 22.78 -7.52
N GLY A 105 -13.69 23.45 -8.67
CA GLY A 105 -13.55 24.91 -8.74
C GLY A 105 -12.12 25.41 -8.57
N GLN A 106 -11.92 26.68 -8.87
CA GLN A 106 -10.66 27.38 -8.63
C GLN A 106 -10.72 28.00 -7.22
N THR A 107 -9.88 27.50 -6.33
CA THR A 107 -9.66 28.13 -5.03
C THR A 107 -8.90 29.43 -5.24
N GLN A 108 -9.42 30.55 -4.72
CA GLN A 108 -8.83 31.90 -4.90
C GLN A 108 -7.65 32.14 -3.97
N SER A 109 -7.53 31.35 -2.89
CA SER A 109 -6.47 31.51 -1.92
C SER A 109 -5.99 30.18 -1.35
N SER A 110 -4.77 30.18 -0.79
CA SER A 110 -4.21 29.01 -0.08
C SER A 110 -5.04 28.67 1.17
N SER A 111 -5.62 29.66 1.84
CA SER A 111 -6.49 29.44 3.01
C SER A 111 -7.78 28.71 2.63
N GLU A 112 -8.44 29.16 1.57
CA GLU A 112 -9.65 28.51 1.05
C GLU A 112 -9.39 27.06 0.64
N LEU A 113 -8.27 26.79 -0.04
CA LEU A 113 -7.87 25.43 -0.39
C LEU A 113 -7.69 24.55 0.86
N GLN A 114 -7.08 25.10 1.92
CA GLN A 114 -6.88 24.37 3.18
C GLN A 114 -8.23 24.03 3.85
N GLU A 115 -9.17 24.95 3.86
CA GLU A 115 -10.50 24.73 4.43
C GLU A 115 -11.30 23.68 3.64
N VAL A 116 -11.28 23.77 2.31
CA VAL A 116 -11.93 22.78 1.45
C VAL A 116 -11.32 21.39 1.62
N LEU A 117 -9.99 21.30 1.70
CA LEU A 117 -9.28 20.03 1.95
C LEU A 117 -9.65 19.48 3.32
N ARG A 118 -9.62 20.31 4.38
CA ARG A 118 -10.02 19.91 5.74
C ARG A 118 -11.42 19.30 5.73
N TRP A 119 -12.38 20.02 5.19
CA TRP A 119 -13.79 19.56 5.11
C TRP A 119 -13.93 18.23 4.34
N LYS A 120 -13.25 18.11 3.19
CA LYS A 120 -13.28 16.86 2.39
C LYS A 120 -12.62 15.69 3.14
N ILE A 121 -11.54 15.94 3.88
CA ILE A 121 -10.85 14.93 4.70
C ILE A 121 -11.76 14.46 5.83
N GLU A 122 -12.32 15.37 6.62
CA GLU A 122 -13.21 15.04 7.73
C GLU A 122 -14.45 14.24 7.25
N ARG A 123 -15.03 14.67 6.14
CA ARG A 123 -16.16 13.95 5.53
C ARG A 123 -15.75 12.59 4.94
N GLY A 124 -14.60 12.51 4.30
CA GLY A 124 -14.12 11.29 3.63
C GLY A 124 -13.70 10.19 4.61
N PHE A 125 -13.13 10.58 5.74
CA PHE A 125 -12.65 9.62 6.75
C PHE A 125 -13.63 9.41 7.91
N GLY A 126 -14.61 10.29 8.08
CA GLY A 126 -15.66 10.14 9.10
C GLY A 126 -15.18 10.44 10.52
N GLY A 127 -14.24 11.36 10.71
CA GLY A 127 -13.71 11.74 12.02
C GLY A 127 -13.16 13.16 12.02
N ALA A 128 -13.01 13.73 13.23
CA ALA A 128 -12.39 15.04 13.41
C ALA A 128 -10.90 14.99 13.04
N LEU A 129 -10.41 16.03 12.37
CA LEU A 129 -9.02 16.08 11.88
C LEU A 129 -8.01 15.99 13.04
N GLU A 130 -8.37 16.45 14.22
CA GLU A 130 -7.55 16.41 15.44
C GLU A 130 -7.26 14.99 15.91
N GLU A 131 -8.16 14.02 15.64
CA GLU A 131 -8.01 12.61 15.98
C GLU A 131 -7.16 11.86 14.94
N LEU A 132 -6.98 12.46 13.77
CA LEU A 132 -6.31 11.82 12.64
C LEU A 132 -4.84 12.29 12.52
N LEU A 133 -3.97 11.36 12.12
CA LEU A 133 -2.73 11.69 11.45
C LEU A 133 -2.98 11.59 9.95
N VAL A 134 -2.80 12.69 9.25
CA VAL A 134 -3.09 12.79 7.81
C VAL A 134 -1.83 13.15 7.05
N SER A 135 -1.52 12.34 6.03
CA SER A 135 -0.54 12.67 4.99
C SER A 135 -1.28 13.00 3.70
N LYS A 136 -0.79 13.98 2.96
CA LYS A 136 -1.38 14.39 1.68
C LYS A 136 -0.30 14.74 0.67
N ASP A 137 -0.44 14.17 -0.51
CA ASP A 137 0.43 14.45 -1.65
C ASP A 137 -0.39 14.99 -2.82
N LYS A 138 0.09 16.09 -3.43
CA LYS A 138 -0.56 16.65 -4.60
C LYS A 138 -0.28 15.76 -5.81
N LEU A 139 -1.34 15.32 -6.48
CA LEU A 139 -1.28 14.54 -7.72
C LEU A 139 -1.33 15.46 -8.94
N GLN A 140 -1.12 14.88 -10.13
CA GLN A 140 -1.40 15.55 -11.39
C GLN A 140 -2.88 15.94 -11.46
N ARG A 141 -3.15 17.08 -12.10
CA ARG A 141 -4.52 17.52 -12.39
C ARG A 141 -5.23 16.51 -13.26
N ASP A 142 -6.53 16.43 -13.10
CA ASP A 142 -7.35 15.63 -14.00
C ASP A 142 -7.53 16.31 -15.37
N SER A 143 -8.23 15.64 -16.30
CA SER A 143 -8.52 16.13 -17.64
C SER A 143 -9.31 17.46 -17.67
N GLN A 144 -10.01 17.78 -16.57
CA GLN A 144 -10.76 19.03 -16.40
C GLN A 144 -9.92 20.12 -15.70
N GLY A 145 -8.63 19.89 -15.47
CA GLY A 145 -7.72 20.82 -14.81
C GLY A 145 -7.91 20.95 -13.30
N ARG A 146 -8.68 20.05 -12.65
CA ARG A 146 -8.95 20.08 -11.21
C ARG A 146 -7.76 19.54 -10.43
N ASP A 147 -7.44 20.18 -9.33
CA ASP A 147 -6.40 19.72 -8.41
C ASP A 147 -6.84 18.42 -7.71
N ARG A 148 -5.91 17.45 -7.65
CA ARG A 148 -6.13 16.15 -7.01
C ARG A 148 -5.10 15.90 -5.93
N TYR A 149 -5.50 15.19 -4.89
CA TYR A 149 -4.65 14.85 -3.75
C TYR A 149 -4.83 13.38 -3.38
N LEU A 150 -3.71 12.67 -3.21
CA LEU A 150 -3.70 11.42 -2.48
C LEU A 150 -3.68 11.76 -1.00
N VAL A 151 -4.65 11.26 -0.26
CA VAL A 151 -4.75 11.50 1.18
C VAL A 151 -4.81 10.17 1.91
N ILE A 152 -3.94 10.02 2.90
CA ILE A 152 -3.85 8.85 3.77
C ILE A 152 -4.16 9.33 5.18
N ALA A 153 -5.02 8.60 5.88
CA ALA A 153 -5.35 8.89 7.27
C ALA A 153 -5.30 7.62 8.13
N VAL A 154 -4.86 7.80 9.36
CA VAL A 154 -4.90 6.81 10.43
C VAL A 154 -5.29 7.53 11.73
N LYS A 155 -6.06 6.88 12.62
CA LYS A 155 -6.31 7.45 13.94
C LYS A 155 -5.02 7.47 14.76
N ARG A 156 -4.75 8.60 15.42
CA ARG A 156 -3.56 8.78 16.28
C ARG A 156 -3.48 7.71 17.38
N ALA A 157 -4.61 7.38 17.99
CA ALA A 157 -4.68 6.36 19.03
C ALA A 157 -4.28 4.97 18.49
N VAL A 158 -4.75 4.61 17.29
CA VAL A 158 -4.42 3.35 16.64
C VAL A 158 -2.95 3.30 16.22
N LEU A 159 -2.42 4.37 15.63
CA LEU A 159 -0.99 4.42 15.26
C LEU A 159 -0.09 4.26 16.49
N ALA A 160 -0.44 4.92 17.61
CA ALA A 160 0.32 4.85 18.85
C ALA A 160 0.46 3.43 19.40
N GLU A 161 -0.49 2.51 19.14
CA GLU A 161 -0.38 1.11 19.53
C GLU A 161 0.77 0.40 18.81
N TYR A 162 0.90 0.62 17.50
CA TYR A 162 2.00 0.05 16.69
C TYR A 162 3.35 0.67 17.07
N GLU A 163 3.40 1.98 17.31
CA GLU A 163 4.60 2.66 17.79
C GLU A 163 5.03 2.14 19.17
N ALA A 164 4.09 1.89 20.08
CA ALA A 164 4.36 1.34 21.41
C ALA A 164 5.00 -0.05 21.34
N VAL A 165 4.60 -0.91 20.39
CA VAL A 165 5.24 -2.21 20.17
C VAL A 165 6.70 -2.04 19.77
N LEU A 166 6.98 -1.14 18.80
CA LEU A 166 8.35 -0.88 18.34
C LEU A 166 9.21 -0.27 19.44
N ASP A 167 8.67 0.71 20.18
CA ASP A 167 9.36 1.38 21.27
C ASP A 167 9.72 0.42 22.39
N SER A 168 8.86 -0.56 22.73
CA SER A 168 9.15 -1.59 23.72
C SER A 168 10.36 -2.46 23.37
N LEU A 169 10.69 -2.58 22.08
CA LEU A 169 11.88 -3.27 21.55
C LEU A 169 13.11 -2.34 21.37
N GLY A 170 12.96 -1.05 21.68
CA GLY A 170 13.94 -0.03 21.39
C GLY A 170 14.15 0.16 19.88
N TRP A 171 13.10 -0.08 19.09
CA TRP A 171 13.06 0.13 17.65
C TRP A 171 12.34 1.42 17.31
N ARG A 172 12.59 1.94 16.11
CA ARG A 172 11.95 3.15 15.61
C ARG A 172 11.43 2.95 14.20
N ALA A 173 10.22 3.40 13.95
CA ALA A 173 9.70 3.51 12.60
C ALA A 173 10.36 4.67 11.86
N GLY A 174 10.93 4.40 10.69
CA GLY A 174 11.42 5.44 9.76
C GLY A 174 10.39 5.85 8.71
N LEU A 175 9.43 4.94 8.44
CA LEU A 175 8.32 5.12 7.52
C LEU A 175 7.19 4.20 7.95
N ILE A 176 5.97 4.70 7.95
CA ILE A 176 4.77 3.88 8.20
C ILE A 176 3.78 4.15 7.07
N LEU A 177 3.36 3.12 6.34
CA LEU A 177 2.35 3.21 5.28
C LEU A 177 1.36 2.06 5.37
N PRO A 178 0.13 2.23 4.83
CA PRO A 178 -0.80 1.12 4.66
C PRO A 178 -0.26 0.07 3.69
N ARG A 179 -0.69 -1.16 3.85
CA ARG A 179 -0.28 -2.34 3.10
C ARG A 179 -0.29 -2.11 1.58
N HIS A 180 -1.43 -1.70 1.02
CA HIS A 180 -1.59 -1.50 -0.43
C HIS A 180 -0.61 -0.46 -1.01
N LEU A 181 -0.14 0.52 -0.25
CA LEU A 181 0.86 1.50 -0.73
C LEU A 181 2.27 0.91 -0.76
N GLY A 182 2.57 -0.03 0.15
CA GLY A 182 3.79 -0.82 0.06
C GLY A 182 3.78 -1.72 -1.17
N GLU A 183 2.69 -2.44 -1.39
CA GLU A 183 2.51 -3.31 -2.57
C GLU A 183 2.56 -2.52 -3.87
N ALA A 184 1.95 -1.34 -3.91
CA ALA A 184 1.93 -0.46 -5.08
C ALA A 184 3.34 -0.07 -5.58
N GLN A 185 4.34 -0.06 -4.69
CA GLN A 185 5.72 0.28 -5.08
C GLN A 185 6.26 -0.64 -6.17
N TRP A 186 5.80 -1.89 -6.24
CA TRP A 186 6.21 -2.83 -7.27
C TRP A 186 5.75 -2.42 -8.67
N LEU A 187 4.56 -1.88 -8.79
CA LEU A 187 4.04 -1.36 -10.06
C LEU A 187 4.68 -0.01 -10.44
N ILE A 188 4.90 0.87 -9.45
CA ILE A 188 5.44 2.22 -9.67
C ILE A 188 6.91 2.18 -10.10
N ARG A 189 7.73 1.27 -9.55
CA ARG A 189 9.18 1.20 -9.78
C ARG A 189 9.57 0.72 -11.17
N ASN A 190 8.82 -0.21 -11.73
CA ASN A 190 9.19 -0.94 -12.95
C ASN A 190 8.97 -0.17 -14.26
N GLY A 191 9.14 1.14 -14.24
CA GLY A 191 9.08 1.99 -15.43
C GLY A 191 7.66 2.46 -15.77
N ALA A 192 7.57 3.30 -16.78
CA ALA A 192 6.29 3.70 -17.35
C ALA A 192 5.74 2.52 -18.15
N ALA A 193 4.60 1.99 -17.73
CA ALA A 193 3.83 1.09 -18.56
C ALA A 193 3.14 1.90 -19.67
N VAL A 194 3.02 1.34 -20.85
CA VAL A 194 2.11 1.86 -21.86
C VAL A 194 0.71 1.40 -21.42
N GLY A 195 -0.08 2.31 -20.82
CA GLY A 195 -1.39 2.00 -20.24
C GLY A 195 -1.41 2.01 -18.72
N ASP A 196 -2.60 1.76 -18.16
CA ASP A 196 -2.84 1.82 -16.75
C ASP A 196 -2.42 0.50 -16.05
N SER A 197 -2.08 0.57 -14.77
CA SER A 197 -1.70 -0.59 -13.96
C SER A 197 -2.69 -0.76 -12.82
N LEU A 198 -3.13 -1.99 -12.55
CA LEU A 198 -4.04 -2.34 -11.47
C LEU A 198 -3.31 -3.17 -10.42
N LEU A 199 -3.41 -2.71 -9.16
CA LEU A 199 -3.16 -3.51 -7.97
C LEU A 199 -4.49 -3.94 -7.37
N LEU A 200 -4.65 -5.23 -7.12
CA LEU A 200 -5.71 -5.81 -6.30
C LEU A 200 -5.08 -6.39 -5.04
N SER A 201 -5.27 -5.72 -3.90
CA SER A 201 -4.79 -6.13 -2.58
C SER A 201 -5.97 -6.74 -1.80
N GLY A 202 -6.04 -8.06 -1.78
CA GLY A 202 -7.11 -8.84 -1.14
C GLY A 202 -6.83 -9.12 0.34
N SER A 203 -7.90 -9.27 1.11
CA SER A 203 -7.89 -9.70 2.52
C SER A 203 -9.15 -10.51 2.82
N SER A 204 -9.21 -11.13 4.00
CA SER A 204 -10.41 -11.87 4.47
C SER A 204 -11.68 -11.01 4.60
N HIS A 205 -11.57 -9.68 4.51
CA HIS A 205 -12.68 -8.74 4.71
C HIS A 205 -12.96 -7.87 3.49
N GLY A 206 -12.44 -8.24 2.32
CA GLY A 206 -12.59 -7.52 1.08
C GLY A 206 -11.26 -7.18 0.43
N PHE A 207 -11.19 -6.07 -0.29
CA PHE A 207 -9.98 -5.69 -1.03
C PHE A 207 -9.80 -4.17 -1.13
N THR A 208 -8.57 -3.77 -1.45
CA THR A 208 -8.27 -2.44 -1.96
C THR A 208 -7.78 -2.55 -3.40
N GLY A 209 -8.51 -1.93 -4.32
CA GLY A 209 -8.11 -1.76 -5.70
C GLY A 209 -7.44 -0.40 -5.91
N VAL A 210 -6.23 -0.42 -6.49
CA VAL A 210 -5.50 0.81 -6.84
C VAL A 210 -5.16 0.79 -8.32
N ILE A 211 -5.65 1.79 -9.05
CA ILE A 211 -5.35 1.94 -10.48
C ILE A 211 -4.42 3.13 -10.64
N PHE A 212 -3.32 2.89 -11.35
CA PHE A 212 -2.27 3.88 -11.62
C PHE A 212 -2.26 4.25 -13.09
N ARG A 213 -2.12 5.53 -13.36
CA ARG A 213 -1.76 6.10 -14.67
C ARG A 213 -0.46 6.87 -14.51
N ASP A 214 0.54 6.59 -15.35
CA ASP A 214 1.83 7.28 -15.29
C ASP A 214 2.45 7.30 -13.88
N LYS A 215 2.35 6.18 -13.14
CA LYS A 215 2.82 6.01 -11.75
C LYS A 215 2.03 6.79 -10.69
N HIS A 216 1.01 7.55 -11.06
CA HIS A 216 0.17 8.28 -10.15
C HIS A 216 -1.15 7.55 -9.91
N PRO A 217 -1.64 7.46 -8.68
CA PRO A 217 -2.93 6.83 -8.41
C PRO A 217 -4.06 7.62 -9.07
N LEU A 218 -4.78 6.93 -9.94
CA LEU A 218 -5.99 7.42 -10.59
C LEU A 218 -7.22 7.13 -9.74
N ILE A 219 -7.32 5.90 -9.25
CA ILE A 219 -8.40 5.40 -8.41
C ILE A 219 -7.77 4.64 -7.22
N VAL A 220 -8.28 4.90 -6.02
CA VAL A 220 -8.07 4.07 -4.83
C VAL A 220 -9.44 3.76 -4.27
N ARG A 221 -9.78 2.49 -4.16
CA ARG A 221 -11.07 2.05 -3.64
C ARG A 221 -10.89 0.84 -2.74
N THR A 222 -11.20 1.03 -1.46
CA THR A 222 -11.31 -0.05 -0.48
C THR A 222 -12.75 -0.51 -0.41
N VAL A 223 -12.98 -1.80 -0.57
CA VAL A 223 -14.29 -2.44 -0.56
C VAL A 223 -14.30 -3.47 0.57
N LYS A 224 -15.30 -3.39 1.44
CA LYS A 224 -15.59 -4.42 2.43
C LYS A 224 -16.64 -5.34 1.83
N CYS A 225 -16.33 -6.61 1.71
CA CYS A 225 -17.23 -7.63 1.17
C CYS A 225 -16.86 -9.01 1.74
N THR A 226 -17.81 -9.94 1.64
CA THR A 226 -17.53 -11.36 1.90
C THR A 226 -16.78 -11.98 0.72
N GLU A 227 -16.27 -13.20 0.90
CA GLU A 227 -15.61 -13.94 -0.18
C GLU A 227 -16.56 -14.20 -1.35
N GLU A 228 -17.85 -14.46 -1.07
CA GLU A 228 -18.89 -14.70 -2.09
C GLU A 228 -19.20 -13.43 -2.91
N GLU A 229 -19.06 -12.25 -2.33
CA GLU A 229 -19.33 -10.96 -2.99
C GLU A 229 -18.10 -10.40 -3.70
N PHE A 230 -16.91 -10.98 -3.48
CA PHE A 230 -15.64 -10.41 -3.92
C PHE A 230 -15.57 -10.21 -5.43
N GLU A 231 -15.96 -11.21 -6.21
CA GLU A 231 -15.93 -11.15 -7.68
C GLU A 231 -16.85 -10.05 -8.20
N ASP A 232 -18.06 -9.94 -7.67
CA ASP A 232 -19.06 -8.94 -8.08
C ASP A 232 -18.55 -7.52 -7.77
N GLU A 233 -17.99 -7.31 -6.57
CA GLU A 233 -17.43 -6.01 -6.20
C GLU A 233 -16.18 -5.66 -7.00
N PHE A 234 -15.35 -6.64 -7.32
CA PHE A 234 -14.19 -6.43 -8.19
C PHE A 234 -14.62 -6.08 -9.62
N TYR A 235 -15.63 -6.77 -10.15
CA TYR A 235 -16.23 -6.42 -11.44
C TYR A 235 -16.79 -4.99 -11.44
N ARG A 236 -17.48 -4.56 -10.37
CA ARG A 236 -17.96 -3.18 -10.22
C ARG A 236 -16.85 -2.14 -10.21
N LEU A 237 -15.71 -2.46 -9.60
CA LEU A 237 -14.52 -1.59 -9.66
C LEU A 237 -14.02 -1.41 -11.10
N LEU A 238 -13.97 -2.50 -11.87
CA LEU A 238 -13.53 -2.46 -13.28
C LEU A 238 -14.51 -1.69 -14.16
N LEU A 239 -15.82 -1.86 -13.96
CA LEU A 239 -16.83 -1.05 -14.66
C LEU A 239 -16.67 0.44 -14.35
N PHE A 240 -16.49 0.77 -13.06
CA PHE A 240 -16.27 2.15 -12.64
C PHE A 240 -14.99 2.74 -13.26
N TYR A 241 -13.91 1.96 -13.36
CA TYR A 241 -12.70 2.37 -14.06
C TYR A 241 -12.98 2.62 -15.54
N ARG A 242 -13.65 1.68 -16.23
CA ARG A 242 -13.97 1.80 -17.65
C ARG A 242 -14.81 3.05 -17.94
N ASP A 243 -15.82 3.31 -17.15
CA ASP A 243 -16.69 4.47 -17.32
C ASP A 243 -15.94 5.81 -17.13
N ARG A 244 -14.93 5.84 -16.25
CA ARG A 244 -14.09 7.02 -16.04
C ARG A 244 -12.91 7.15 -16.96
N SER A 245 -12.46 6.04 -17.56
CA SER A 245 -11.34 5.99 -18.50
C SER A 245 -11.81 6.08 -19.94
N ALA A 246 -13.15 6.06 -20.19
CA ALA A 246 -13.72 6.30 -21.49
C ALA A 246 -13.21 7.65 -22.06
N PRO A 247 -12.95 7.75 -23.36
CA PRO A 247 -11.96 8.65 -23.95
C PRO A 247 -12.40 10.11 -23.94
N GLU A 248 -12.24 10.83 -22.84
CA GLU A 248 -12.17 12.30 -22.88
C GLU A 248 -10.83 12.79 -23.49
N SER A 249 -9.86 11.91 -23.73
CA SER A 249 -8.49 12.29 -24.14
C SER A 249 -7.85 11.44 -25.22
N GLY A 250 -8.60 10.69 -26.02
CA GLY A 250 -8.00 9.99 -27.17
C GLY A 250 -6.95 8.92 -26.84
N ASN A 251 -6.82 8.56 -25.59
CA ASN A 251 -5.86 7.57 -25.13
C ASN A 251 -6.62 6.24 -24.92
N GLU A 252 -6.66 5.42 -25.97
CA GLU A 252 -7.27 4.07 -25.97
C GLU A 252 -6.52 3.05 -25.09
N GLN A 253 -5.63 3.53 -24.21
CA GLN A 253 -4.78 2.66 -23.40
C GLN A 253 -5.54 2.18 -22.16
N GLY A 254 -6.11 0.99 -22.27
CA GLY A 254 -6.71 0.27 -21.14
C GLY A 254 -5.68 -0.21 -20.10
N LEU A 255 -6.10 -1.13 -19.24
CA LEU A 255 -5.19 -1.81 -18.32
C LEU A 255 -4.14 -2.61 -19.09
N SER A 256 -2.88 -2.45 -18.71
CA SER A 256 -1.74 -3.13 -19.33
C SER A 256 -0.94 -3.99 -18.34
N ARG A 257 -1.15 -3.81 -17.04
CA ARG A 257 -0.46 -4.55 -15.99
C ARG A 257 -1.43 -4.87 -14.85
N LEU A 258 -1.34 -6.08 -14.35
CA LEU A 258 -2.14 -6.57 -13.23
C LEU A 258 -1.24 -7.16 -12.16
N MET A 259 -1.43 -6.75 -10.92
CA MET A 259 -0.80 -7.33 -9.73
C MET A 259 -1.90 -7.72 -8.75
N VAL A 260 -1.93 -8.98 -8.33
CA VAL A 260 -2.90 -9.53 -7.38
C VAL A 260 -2.13 -10.06 -6.18
N ILE A 261 -2.46 -9.58 -4.99
CA ILE A 261 -1.83 -9.95 -3.72
C ILE A 261 -2.89 -10.28 -2.69
N GLY A 262 -2.65 -11.30 -1.89
CA GLY A 262 -3.49 -11.68 -0.75
C GLY A 262 -4.63 -12.61 -1.11
N ASP A 263 -5.67 -12.62 -0.27
CA ASP A 263 -6.74 -13.60 -0.28
C ASP A 263 -8.03 -13.05 -0.90
N GLY A 264 -9.07 -13.90 -0.97
CA GLY A 264 -10.42 -13.55 -1.45
C GLY A 264 -10.67 -13.90 -2.91
N ILE A 265 -9.63 -13.96 -3.75
CA ILE A 265 -9.73 -14.38 -5.15
C ILE A 265 -8.41 -15.00 -5.63
N THR A 266 -8.46 -16.01 -6.50
CA THR A 266 -7.25 -16.55 -7.11
C THR A 266 -6.69 -15.60 -8.17
N LYS A 267 -5.38 -15.66 -8.40
CA LYS A 267 -4.70 -14.80 -9.40
C LYS A 267 -5.25 -15.05 -10.80
N GLU A 268 -5.51 -16.32 -11.12
CA GLU A 268 -6.09 -16.76 -12.40
C GLU A 268 -7.48 -16.14 -12.58
N ARG A 269 -8.35 -16.28 -11.56
CA ARG A 269 -9.72 -15.76 -11.62
C ARG A 269 -9.77 -14.24 -11.73
N ALA A 270 -8.91 -13.53 -10.99
CA ALA A 270 -8.78 -12.09 -11.12
C ALA A 270 -8.36 -11.67 -12.55
N GLY A 271 -7.43 -12.41 -13.17
CA GLY A 271 -7.03 -12.21 -14.55
C GLY A 271 -8.18 -12.41 -15.54
N GLU A 272 -8.97 -13.47 -15.38
CA GLU A 272 -10.15 -13.74 -16.20
C GLU A 272 -11.16 -12.58 -16.15
N ILE A 273 -11.52 -12.12 -14.94
CA ILE A 273 -12.48 -11.01 -14.76
C ILE A 273 -11.96 -9.71 -15.41
N VAL A 274 -10.66 -9.42 -15.29
CA VAL A 274 -10.06 -8.25 -15.95
C VAL A 274 -10.16 -8.39 -17.46
N ASN A 275 -9.86 -9.56 -18.01
CA ASN A 275 -9.87 -9.81 -19.46
C ASN A 275 -11.28 -9.74 -20.03
N GLU A 276 -12.26 -10.36 -19.36
CA GLU A 276 -13.67 -10.28 -19.72
C GLU A 276 -14.21 -8.84 -19.73
N THR A 277 -13.79 -8.03 -18.75
CA THR A 277 -14.29 -6.65 -18.58
C THR A 277 -13.65 -5.66 -19.55
N ASN A 278 -12.36 -5.83 -19.85
CA ASN A 278 -11.57 -4.85 -20.61
C ASN A 278 -11.23 -5.33 -22.03
N GLY A 279 -11.58 -6.55 -22.42
CA GLY A 279 -11.23 -7.14 -23.72
C GLY A 279 -9.71 -7.28 -23.89
N SER A 280 -8.98 -7.56 -22.81
CA SER A 280 -7.53 -7.67 -22.77
C SER A 280 -7.10 -9.14 -22.60
N ASP A 281 -5.81 -9.41 -22.70
CA ASP A 281 -5.19 -10.72 -22.38
C ASP A 281 -4.10 -10.48 -21.34
N LEU A 282 -4.51 -10.05 -20.15
CA LEU A 282 -3.62 -9.76 -19.03
C LEU A 282 -3.55 -10.95 -18.09
N ARG A 283 -2.35 -11.25 -17.63
CA ARG A 283 -2.12 -12.13 -16.50
C ARG A 283 -1.51 -11.36 -15.33
N PRO A 284 -1.77 -11.79 -14.09
CA PRO A 284 -1.09 -11.24 -12.94
C PRO A 284 0.42 -11.42 -13.02
N LEU A 285 1.14 -10.34 -12.71
CA LEU A 285 2.61 -10.31 -12.70
C LEU A 285 3.13 -11.07 -11.48
N ASP A 286 4.22 -11.81 -11.67
CA ASP A 286 4.93 -12.48 -10.60
C ASP A 286 6.04 -11.59 -9.97
N ALA A 287 6.68 -12.11 -8.92
CA ALA A 287 7.72 -11.38 -8.18
C ALA A 287 8.94 -11.02 -9.06
N GLU A 288 9.34 -11.90 -9.98
CA GLU A 288 10.49 -11.71 -10.86
C GLU A 288 10.19 -10.62 -11.90
N GLU A 289 9.01 -10.64 -12.47
CA GLU A 289 8.53 -9.61 -13.40
C GLU A 289 8.39 -8.26 -12.73
N LEU A 290 8.05 -8.25 -11.44
CA LEU A 290 8.01 -7.06 -10.59
C LEU A 290 9.43 -6.63 -10.11
N GLY A 291 10.47 -7.37 -10.50
CA GLY A 291 11.87 -7.02 -10.21
C GLY A 291 12.37 -7.48 -8.86
N LEU A 292 11.72 -8.44 -8.20
CA LEU A 292 12.16 -9.05 -6.95
C LEU A 292 12.71 -10.44 -7.18
N GLN A 293 14.00 -10.65 -6.89
CA GLN A 293 14.61 -11.97 -6.84
C GLN A 293 14.39 -12.60 -5.46
N LEU A 294 13.64 -13.70 -5.42
CA LEU A 294 13.43 -14.51 -4.22
C LEU A 294 14.54 -15.57 -4.07
N PRO A 295 14.97 -15.90 -2.84
CA PRO A 295 16.04 -16.87 -2.61
C PRO A 295 15.63 -18.33 -2.90
N SER A 296 14.35 -18.64 -2.73
CA SER A 296 13.75 -19.94 -3.05
C SER A 296 12.27 -19.75 -3.39
N ARG A 297 11.65 -20.80 -3.96
CA ARG A 297 10.21 -20.82 -4.25
C ARG A 297 9.34 -20.99 -3.00
N ASP A 298 9.95 -21.28 -1.85
CA ASP A 298 9.22 -21.49 -0.59
C ASP A 298 8.77 -20.16 0.05
N PHE A 299 9.30 -19.01 -0.42
CA PHE A 299 8.84 -17.71 0.01
C PHE A 299 7.61 -17.28 -0.80
N SER A 300 6.47 -17.16 -0.13
CA SER A 300 5.29 -16.53 -0.73
C SER A 300 5.54 -15.03 -0.91
N PHE A 301 5.45 -14.56 -2.15
CA PHE A 301 5.55 -13.13 -2.44
C PHE A 301 4.44 -12.34 -1.72
N ASP A 302 3.24 -12.90 -1.65
CA ASP A 302 2.07 -12.24 -1.07
C ASP A 302 2.29 -11.85 0.41
N SER A 303 2.98 -12.70 1.19
CA SER A 303 3.25 -12.43 2.61
C SER A 303 4.31 -11.34 2.86
N ILE A 304 5.10 -10.99 1.84
CA ILE A 304 6.20 -10.02 1.96
C ILE A 304 6.07 -8.84 0.99
N ALA A 305 5.11 -8.85 0.08
CA ALA A 305 4.98 -7.84 -0.97
C ALA A 305 4.94 -6.41 -0.40
N ALA A 306 4.13 -6.18 0.62
CA ALA A 306 3.98 -4.87 1.24
C ALA A 306 5.27 -4.40 1.95
N PRO A 307 5.84 -5.13 2.93
CA PRO A 307 7.07 -4.67 3.58
C PRO A 307 8.25 -4.62 2.62
N ALA A 308 8.36 -5.55 1.67
CA ALA A 308 9.41 -5.51 0.67
C ALA A 308 9.26 -4.29 -0.25
N GLY A 309 8.05 -3.94 -0.66
CA GLY A 309 7.78 -2.70 -1.40
C GLY A 309 8.22 -1.45 -0.64
N LEU A 310 7.91 -1.35 0.67
CA LEU A 310 8.39 -0.24 1.52
C LEU A 310 9.92 -0.19 1.60
N ALA A 311 10.58 -1.34 1.74
CA ALA A 311 12.04 -1.40 1.80
C ALA A 311 12.70 -0.88 0.52
N THR A 312 11.99 -0.91 -0.62
CA THR A 312 12.50 -0.36 -1.88
C THR A 312 12.64 1.16 -1.87
N LEU A 313 11.96 1.87 -0.98
CA LEU A 313 12.04 3.33 -0.86
C LEU A 313 13.35 3.82 -0.22
N SER A 314 14.21 2.91 0.19
CA SER A 314 15.51 3.23 0.82
C SER A 314 16.59 3.71 -0.18
N TRP A 315 16.33 3.66 -1.49
CA TRP A 315 17.29 4.05 -2.52
C TRP A 315 16.74 4.79 -3.72
#